data_4dc7c8341c150d68ca5240c2aa7e08c0
#
_entry.id   4dc7c8341c150d68ca5240c2aa7e08c0
#
_cell.length_a   1.000
_cell.length_b   1.000
_cell.length_c   1.000
_cell.angle_alpha   90.00
_cell.angle_beta   90.00
_cell.angle_gamma   90.00
#
_symmetry.space_group_name_H-M   'P 1'
#
loop_
_entity.id
_entity.type
_entity.pdbx_description
1 polymer ?
#
loop_
_entity_poly.entity_id
_entity_poly.type
_entity_poly.pdbx_seq_one_letter_code
_entity_poly.pdbx_strand_id
1 'polypeptide(L)'
;MKIFSIRSVPTTQWSSDKPLNFSPKPLTVLILCLGLFLFGLGESLIITASVGTSPWTVLAEGLSITTGLSIGALTFLISIGVLLLWIPLKQQAGIGTILNVIIIATVIEWSLPYLPHPETYAIQILQAILGTLLVGLASGIYLIANLGPGPRDGLMTGCQRVTNLPIAWVRVFLEITVISIGWTLGGTIGLATLIFAFGVGPAVSTGLFLIASISKK
;
A
#
# COMPACT_ATOMS: atom_id res chain seq x y z
N MET A 1 10.84 -12.17 -20.71
CA MET A 1 9.52 -11.64 -20.30
C MET A 1 9.71 -10.16 -20.00
N LYS A 2 8.92 -9.27 -20.61
CA LYS A 2 9.11 -7.82 -20.42
C LYS A 2 8.51 -7.43 -19.05
N ILE A 3 9.30 -6.85 -18.17
CA ILE A 3 8.94 -6.47 -16.79
C ILE A 3 7.64 -5.65 -16.74
N PHE A 4 7.42 -4.76 -17.70
CA PHE A 4 6.24 -3.89 -17.77
C PHE A 4 5.02 -4.51 -18.50
N SER A 5 5.06 -5.80 -18.86
CA SER A 5 3.97 -6.47 -19.59
C SER A 5 3.13 -7.40 -18.72
N ILE A 6 3.28 -7.35 -17.39
CA ILE A 6 2.48 -8.16 -16.46
C ILE A 6 1.05 -7.60 -16.45
N ARG A 7 0.12 -8.30 -17.09
CA ARG A 7 -1.31 -7.92 -17.16
C ARG A 7 -2.17 -8.56 -16.07
N SER A 8 -1.64 -9.53 -15.34
CA SER A 8 -2.31 -10.24 -14.25
C SER A 8 -1.31 -10.64 -13.18
N VAL A 9 -1.77 -10.73 -11.93
CA VAL A 9 -0.95 -11.22 -10.82
C VAL A 9 -0.55 -12.67 -11.10
N PRO A 10 0.76 -13.01 -11.09
CA PRO A 10 1.19 -14.39 -11.32
C PRO A 10 0.75 -15.31 -10.18
N THR A 11 0.43 -16.55 -10.49
CA THR A 11 0.17 -17.59 -9.49
C THR A 11 1.43 -18.41 -9.22
N THR A 12 1.69 -18.76 -7.97
CA THR A 12 2.83 -19.56 -7.53
C THR A 12 2.34 -20.80 -6.77
N GLN A 13 3.24 -21.71 -6.37
CA GLN A 13 2.88 -22.89 -5.61
C GLN A 13 2.25 -22.61 -4.24
N TRP A 14 2.56 -21.44 -3.67
CA TRP A 14 2.06 -20.99 -2.37
C TRP A 14 0.89 -20.00 -2.48
N SER A 15 0.54 -19.54 -3.66
CA SER A 15 -0.64 -18.67 -3.87
C SER A 15 -1.92 -19.40 -3.49
N SER A 16 -2.90 -18.68 -2.96
CA SER A 16 -4.24 -19.21 -2.77
C SER A 16 -4.94 -19.35 -4.12
N ASP A 17 -5.70 -20.43 -4.31
CA ASP A 17 -6.47 -20.67 -5.54
C ASP A 17 -7.64 -19.69 -5.67
N LYS A 18 -8.13 -19.13 -4.56
CA LYS A 18 -9.27 -18.21 -4.51
C LYS A 18 -8.97 -17.03 -3.59
N PRO A 19 -9.39 -15.80 -3.97
CA PRO A 19 -9.19 -14.60 -3.13
C PRO A 19 -9.92 -14.66 -1.78
N LEU A 20 -11.07 -15.35 -1.72
CA LEU A 20 -11.90 -15.53 -0.52
C LEU A 20 -11.67 -16.91 0.12
N ASN A 21 -10.43 -17.33 0.21
CA ASN A 21 -10.09 -18.57 0.89
C ASN A 21 -9.93 -18.29 2.40
N PHE A 22 -10.82 -18.87 3.21
CA PHE A 22 -10.79 -18.75 4.67
C PHE A 22 -9.97 -19.84 5.37
N SER A 23 -9.42 -20.78 4.60
CA SER A 23 -8.52 -21.84 5.10
C SER A 23 -7.26 -21.92 4.23
N PRO A 24 -6.47 -20.84 4.14
CA PRO A 24 -5.28 -20.80 3.31
C PRO A 24 -4.16 -21.67 3.91
N LYS A 25 -3.21 -22.08 3.08
CA LYS A 25 -2.00 -22.74 3.54
C LYS A 25 -1.23 -21.85 4.52
N PRO A 26 -0.65 -22.38 5.61
CA PRO A 26 0.14 -21.57 6.56
C PRO A 26 1.27 -20.78 5.90
N LEU A 27 1.95 -21.36 4.91
CA LEU A 27 3.00 -20.71 4.14
C LEU A 27 2.47 -19.48 3.38
N THR A 28 1.27 -19.56 2.80
CA THR A 28 0.63 -18.42 2.11
C THR A 28 0.39 -17.26 3.07
N VAL A 29 -0.12 -17.54 4.28
CA VAL A 29 -0.35 -16.54 5.32
C VAL A 29 0.96 -15.92 5.79
N LEU A 30 1.98 -16.74 6.02
CA LEU A 30 3.30 -16.27 6.47
C LEU A 30 3.93 -15.32 5.45
N ILE A 31 3.90 -15.68 4.17
CA ILE A 31 4.44 -14.83 3.09
C ILE A 31 3.61 -13.55 2.93
N LEU A 32 2.28 -13.64 3.04
CA LEU A 32 1.39 -12.48 3.06
C LEU A 32 1.78 -11.52 4.20
N CYS A 33 1.89 -12.03 5.43
CA CYS A 33 2.25 -11.22 6.59
C CYS A 33 3.64 -10.57 6.43
N LEU A 34 4.61 -11.29 5.88
CA LEU A 34 5.93 -10.74 5.57
C LEU A 34 5.82 -9.59 4.54
N GLY A 35 5.05 -9.77 3.47
CA GLY A 35 4.81 -8.71 2.48
C GLY A 35 4.17 -7.49 3.12
N LEU A 36 3.13 -7.66 3.94
CA LEU A 36 2.46 -6.56 4.62
C LEU A 36 3.35 -5.85 5.65
N PHE A 37 4.19 -6.60 6.35
CA PHE A 37 5.19 -6.06 7.26
C PHE A 37 6.21 -5.18 6.51
N LEU A 38 6.78 -5.68 5.42
CA LEU A 38 7.72 -4.92 4.58
C LEU A 38 7.05 -3.69 3.94
N PHE A 39 5.77 -3.79 3.59
CA PHE A 39 5.00 -2.65 3.10
C PHE A 39 4.92 -1.54 4.17
N GLY A 40 4.53 -1.90 5.41
CA GLY A 40 4.46 -0.96 6.52
C GLY A 40 5.80 -0.31 6.83
N LEU A 41 6.90 -1.08 6.82
CA LEU A 41 8.26 -0.54 6.97
C LEU A 41 8.63 0.44 5.85
N GLY A 42 8.28 0.13 4.60
CA GLY A 42 8.51 1.02 3.47
C GLY A 42 7.77 2.35 3.61
N GLU A 43 6.50 2.32 4.02
CA GLU A 43 5.72 3.53 4.33
C GLU A 43 6.38 4.33 5.46
N SER A 44 6.82 3.66 6.53
CA SER A 44 7.51 4.32 7.65
C SER A 44 8.81 4.98 7.24
N LEU A 45 9.59 4.37 6.34
CA LEU A 45 10.79 4.98 5.76
C LEU A 45 10.47 6.26 4.97
N ILE A 46 9.36 6.27 4.22
CA ILE A 46 8.93 7.46 3.48
C ILE A 46 8.51 8.57 4.45
N ILE A 47 7.78 8.23 5.53
CA ILE A 47 7.35 9.19 6.55
C ILE A 47 8.57 9.83 7.22
N THR A 48 9.53 9.03 7.69
CA THR A 48 10.71 9.52 8.42
C THR A 48 11.71 10.23 7.52
N ALA A 49 11.62 10.08 6.20
CA ALA A 49 12.41 10.86 5.25
C ALA A 49 12.06 12.36 5.24
N SER A 50 10.86 12.75 5.70
CA SER A 50 10.42 14.15 5.89
C SER A 50 10.47 15.03 4.64
N VAL A 51 10.38 14.45 3.42
CA VAL A 51 10.35 15.17 2.13
C VAL A 51 9.05 14.91 1.36
N GLY A 52 7.97 14.69 2.09
CA GLY A 52 6.64 14.29 1.60
C GLY A 52 6.37 12.81 1.85
N THR A 53 5.11 12.42 1.72
CA THR A 53 4.67 11.04 2.01
C THR A 53 3.81 10.47 0.88
N SER A 54 3.42 9.19 0.97
CA SER A 54 2.51 8.59 -0.01
C SER A 54 1.11 9.25 0.06
N PRO A 55 0.31 9.24 -1.01
CA PRO A 55 -0.99 9.94 -1.07
C PRO A 55 -1.90 9.69 0.14
N TRP A 56 -2.07 8.44 0.53
CA TRP A 56 -2.92 8.08 1.66
C TRP A 56 -2.29 8.41 3.01
N THR A 57 -0.98 8.46 3.07
CA THR A 57 -0.23 8.86 4.26
C THR A 57 -0.26 10.38 4.44
N VAL A 58 -0.32 11.17 3.35
CA VAL A 58 -0.62 12.62 3.44
C VAL A 58 -1.94 12.86 4.17
N LEU A 59 -2.98 12.05 3.86
CA LEU A 59 -4.26 12.14 4.58
C LEU A 59 -4.13 11.72 6.05
N ALA A 60 -3.43 10.63 6.34
CA ALA A 60 -3.22 10.17 7.71
C ALA A 60 -2.42 11.20 8.55
N GLU A 61 -1.39 11.79 7.95
CA GLU A 61 -0.56 12.82 8.58
C GLU A 61 -1.38 14.10 8.86
N GLY A 62 -2.16 14.58 7.88
CA GLY A 62 -3.03 15.75 8.07
C GLY A 62 -4.08 15.54 9.17
N LEU A 63 -4.68 14.36 9.21
CA LEU A 63 -5.59 13.98 10.30
C LEU A 63 -4.84 13.85 11.64
N SER A 64 -3.60 13.35 11.65
CA SER A 64 -2.78 13.27 12.86
C SER A 64 -2.54 14.65 13.49
N ILE A 65 -2.21 15.63 12.67
CA ILE A 65 -2.01 17.02 13.11
C ILE A 65 -3.29 17.61 13.70
N THR A 66 -4.45 17.32 13.12
CA THR A 66 -5.72 17.89 13.57
C THR A 66 -6.36 17.17 14.75
N THR A 67 -6.15 15.86 14.88
CA THR A 67 -6.79 15.04 15.92
C THR A 67 -5.87 14.69 17.09
N GLY A 68 -4.54 14.79 16.91
CA GLY A 68 -3.54 14.35 17.90
C GLY A 68 -3.36 12.83 17.98
N LEU A 69 -4.04 12.05 17.12
CA LEU A 69 -3.84 10.60 17.05
C LEU A 69 -2.57 10.27 16.24
N SER A 70 -1.96 9.12 16.50
CA SER A 70 -0.79 8.67 15.77
C SER A 70 -1.09 8.35 14.29
N ILE A 71 -0.08 8.42 13.42
CA ILE A 71 -0.21 8.12 11.99
C ILE A 71 -0.63 6.66 11.78
N GLY A 72 -0.12 5.72 12.59
CA GLY A 72 -0.52 4.32 12.53
C GLY A 72 -1.99 4.12 12.89
N ALA A 73 -2.47 4.73 13.98
CA ALA A 73 -3.88 4.68 14.37
C ALA A 73 -4.79 5.26 13.26
N LEU A 74 -4.39 6.37 12.65
CA LEU A 74 -5.17 6.98 11.56
C LEU A 74 -5.11 6.17 10.28
N THR A 75 -3.98 5.54 9.96
CA THR A 75 -3.90 4.58 8.86
C THR A 75 -4.88 3.43 9.04
N PHE A 76 -5.01 2.92 10.27
CA PHE A 76 -6.02 1.92 10.62
C PHE A 76 -7.44 2.45 10.44
N LEU A 77 -7.77 3.62 11.01
CA LEU A 77 -9.11 4.21 10.92
C LEU A 77 -9.51 4.58 9.49
N ILE A 78 -8.60 5.14 8.71
CA ILE A 78 -8.82 5.41 7.28
C ILE A 78 -9.12 4.10 6.53
N SER A 79 -8.36 3.04 6.82
CA SER A 79 -8.58 1.74 6.19
C SER A 79 -9.95 1.16 6.54
N ILE A 80 -10.42 1.31 7.78
CA ILE A 80 -11.78 0.95 8.18
C ILE A 80 -12.81 1.80 7.42
N GLY A 81 -12.62 3.12 7.35
CA GLY A 81 -13.49 4.01 6.57
C GLY A 81 -13.59 3.59 5.10
N VAL A 82 -12.45 3.22 4.49
CA VAL A 82 -12.41 2.70 3.12
C VAL A 82 -13.18 1.38 3.01
N LEU A 83 -13.06 0.47 3.98
CA LEU A 83 -13.82 -0.79 3.98
C LEU A 83 -15.33 -0.55 4.12
N LEU A 84 -15.76 0.48 4.83
CA LEU A 84 -17.18 0.85 4.88
C LEU A 84 -17.69 1.30 3.50
N LEU A 85 -16.87 1.98 2.70
CA LEU A 85 -17.21 2.33 1.32
C LEU A 85 -17.30 1.10 0.39
N TRP A 86 -16.73 -0.05 0.78
CA TRP A 86 -16.90 -1.30 0.03
C TRP A 86 -18.32 -1.85 0.08
N ILE A 87 -19.09 -1.54 1.13
CA ILE A 87 -20.46 -2.03 1.30
C ILE A 87 -21.35 -1.62 0.10
N PRO A 88 -21.50 -0.32 -0.23
CA PRO A 88 -22.27 0.09 -1.40
C PRO A 88 -21.63 -0.37 -2.72
N LEU A 89 -20.31 -0.53 -2.76
CA LEU A 89 -19.59 -1.01 -3.93
C LEU A 89 -19.64 -2.54 -4.09
N LYS A 90 -20.27 -3.26 -3.15
CA LYS A 90 -20.38 -4.74 -3.14
C LYS A 90 -19.03 -5.44 -3.32
N GLN A 91 -17.98 -4.88 -2.71
CA GLN A 91 -16.67 -5.51 -2.64
C GLN A 91 -16.62 -6.49 -1.48
N GLN A 92 -15.82 -7.56 -1.63
CA GLN A 92 -15.70 -8.60 -0.61
C GLN A 92 -14.30 -8.58 -0.01
N ALA A 93 -14.24 -8.52 1.32
CA ALA A 93 -12.99 -8.53 2.07
C ALA A 93 -12.55 -9.99 2.32
N GLY A 94 -11.32 -10.30 1.92
CA GLY A 94 -10.66 -11.57 2.25
C GLY A 94 -9.82 -11.46 3.52
N ILE A 95 -9.21 -12.57 3.94
CA ILE A 95 -8.27 -12.59 5.07
C ILE A 95 -7.12 -11.60 4.84
N GLY A 96 -6.59 -11.55 3.61
CA GLY A 96 -5.52 -10.62 3.24
C GLY A 96 -5.93 -9.15 3.40
N THR A 97 -7.19 -8.82 3.13
CA THR A 97 -7.72 -7.47 3.34
C THR A 97 -7.70 -7.08 4.81
N ILE A 98 -8.15 -7.98 5.69
CA ILE A 98 -8.18 -7.75 7.14
C ILE A 98 -6.75 -7.63 7.69
N LEU A 99 -5.87 -8.55 7.31
CA LEU A 99 -4.47 -8.52 7.72
C LEU A 99 -3.73 -7.27 7.21
N ASN A 100 -4.07 -6.79 6.01
CA ASN A 100 -3.52 -5.55 5.45
C ASN A 100 -3.82 -4.34 6.36
N VAL A 101 -5.07 -4.18 6.77
CA VAL A 101 -5.50 -3.10 7.68
C VAL A 101 -4.74 -3.14 9.00
N ILE A 102 -4.61 -4.34 9.59
CA ILE A 102 -4.02 -4.50 10.93
C ILE A 102 -2.49 -4.36 10.85
N ILE A 103 -1.84 -5.14 9.97
CA ILE A 103 -0.38 -5.27 9.97
C ILE A 103 0.28 -3.97 9.53
N ILE A 104 -0.17 -3.36 8.44
CA ILE A 104 0.46 -2.13 7.93
C ILE A 104 0.36 -1.02 8.97
N ALA A 105 -0.82 -0.79 9.56
CA ALA A 105 -1.03 0.22 10.58
C ALA A 105 -0.17 -0.03 11.84
N THR A 106 -0.13 -1.28 12.32
CA THR A 106 0.68 -1.67 13.47
C THR A 106 2.17 -1.50 13.21
N VAL A 107 2.64 -1.88 12.02
CA VAL A 107 4.06 -1.74 11.66
C VAL A 107 4.46 -0.28 11.55
N ILE A 108 3.62 0.58 10.95
CA ILE A 108 3.86 2.02 10.92
C ILE A 108 3.97 2.55 12.35
N GLU A 109 2.99 2.25 13.21
CA GLU A 109 2.98 2.71 14.61
C GLU A 109 4.25 2.31 15.37
N TRP A 110 4.61 1.03 15.24
CA TRP A 110 5.73 0.47 15.98
C TRP A 110 7.09 0.92 15.43
N SER A 111 7.26 1.05 14.12
CA SER A 111 8.57 1.29 13.51
C SER A 111 8.99 2.75 13.48
N LEU A 112 8.06 3.70 13.42
CA LEU A 112 8.37 5.14 13.33
C LEU A 112 9.38 5.63 14.36
N PRO A 113 9.30 5.27 15.66
CA PRO A 113 10.25 5.76 16.66
C PRO A 113 11.68 5.22 16.50
N TYR A 114 11.88 4.12 15.76
CA TYR A 114 13.16 3.43 15.63
C TYR A 114 13.87 3.70 14.29
N LEU A 115 13.16 4.29 13.33
CA LEU A 115 13.73 4.56 12.02
C LEU A 115 14.53 5.87 11.99
N PRO A 116 15.56 5.95 11.13
CA PRO A 116 16.38 7.14 11.04
C PRO A 116 15.59 8.33 10.49
N HIS A 117 15.86 9.51 11.05
CA HIS A 117 15.37 10.82 10.60
C HIS A 117 16.55 11.60 10.00
N PRO A 118 16.88 11.44 8.72
CA PRO A 118 18.04 12.09 8.13
C PRO A 118 17.85 13.61 8.04
N GLU A 119 18.91 14.35 8.33
CA GLU A 119 18.91 15.82 8.25
C GLU A 119 19.32 16.32 6.86
N THR A 120 20.11 15.52 6.13
CA THR A 120 20.62 15.90 4.81
C THR A 120 19.59 15.57 3.73
N TYR A 121 19.22 16.55 2.93
CA TYR A 121 18.22 16.41 1.86
C TYR A 121 18.49 15.25 0.90
N ALA A 122 19.77 15.02 0.53
CA ALA A 122 20.14 13.90 -0.34
C ALA A 122 19.85 12.54 0.30
N ILE A 123 20.09 12.39 1.62
CA ILE A 123 19.80 11.15 2.36
C ILE A 123 18.29 10.97 2.53
N GLN A 124 17.55 12.07 2.76
CA GLN A 124 16.07 12.06 2.80
C GLN A 124 15.48 11.52 1.49
N ILE A 125 15.95 12.03 0.35
CA ILE A 125 15.52 11.55 -0.96
C ILE A 125 15.88 10.07 -1.15
N LEU A 126 17.09 9.66 -0.83
CA LEU A 126 17.51 8.28 -0.93
C LEU A 126 16.63 7.36 -0.07
N GLN A 127 16.34 7.77 1.17
CA GLN A 127 15.44 7.02 2.06
C GLN A 127 14.02 6.91 1.50
N ALA A 128 13.47 7.99 0.92
CA ALA A 128 12.17 7.99 0.27
C ALA A 128 12.13 7.05 -0.95
N ILE A 129 13.20 7.02 -1.76
CA ILE A 129 13.33 6.08 -2.88
C ILE A 129 13.36 4.65 -2.36
N LEU A 130 14.18 4.34 -1.36
CA LEU A 130 14.28 3.00 -0.79
C LEU A 130 12.93 2.56 -0.19
N GLY A 131 12.24 3.45 0.53
CA GLY A 131 10.90 3.19 1.05
C GLY A 131 9.90 2.88 -0.07
N THR A 132 9.89 3.69 -1.14
CA THR A 132 9.01 3.46 -2.30
C THR A 132 9.29 2.13 -3.00
N LEU A 133 10.55 1.78 -3.19
CA LEU A 133 10.94 0.48 -3.76
C LEU A 133 10.50 -0.67 -2.85
N LEU A 134 10.69 -0.53 -1.54
CA LEU A 134 10.29 -1.53 -0.57
C LEU A 134 8.78 -1.74 -0.57
N VAL A 135 7.97 -0.66 -0.59
CA VAL A 135 6.50 -0.72 -0.72
C VAL A 135 6.11 -1.45 -2.01
N GLY A 136 6.76 -1.13 -3.13
CA GLY A 136 6.44 -1.77 -4.41
C GLY A 136 6.77 -3.26 -4.43
N LEU A 137 7.96 -3.66 -3.96
CA LEU A 137 8.37 -5.06 -3.87
C LEU A 137 7.46 -5.84 -2.92
N ALA A 138 7.17 -5.28 -1.75
CA ALA A 138 6.27 -5.83 -0.75
C ALA A 138 4.85 -6.01 -1.29
N SER A 139 4.38 -5.06 -2.10
CA SER A 139 3.10 -5.18 -2.81
C SER A 139 3.08 -6.38 -3.75
N GLY A 140 4.17 -6.63 -4.47
CA GLY A 140 4.31 -7.84 -5.28
C GLY A 140 4.15 -9.12 -4.45
N ILE A 141 4.73 -9.16 -3.25
CA ILE A 141 4.64 -10.31 -2.34
C ILE A 141 3.21 -10.56 -1.88
N TYR A 142 2.55 -9.54 -1.31
CA TYR A 142 1.21 -9.76 -0.75
C TYR A 142 0.14 -10.00 -1.82
N LEU A 143 0.25 -9.39 -3.00
CA LEU A 143 -0.70 -9.58 -4.10
C LEU A 143 -0.68 -11.02 -4.63
N ILE A 144 0.51 -11.64 -4.73
CA ILE A 144 0.67 -13.02 -5.17
C ILE A 144 0.03 -14.02 -4.18
N ALA A 145 -0.06 -13.67 -2.89
CA ALA A 145 -0.75 -14.52 -1.91
C ALA A 145 -2.23 -14.77 -2.27
N ASN A 146 -2.86 -13.86 -3.02
CA ASN A 146 -4.23 -13.97 -3.52
C ASN A 146 -5.26 -14.29 -2.41
N LEU A 147 -5.21 -13.54 -1.30
CA LEU A 147 -6.12 -13.67 -0.15
C LEU A 147 -7.03 -12.44 0.05
N GLY A 148 -7.27 -11.71 -1.01
CA GLY A 148 -8.04 -10.47 -1.05
C GLY A 148 -7.16 -9.24 -1.27
N PRO A 149 -7.70 -8.21 -1.96
CA PRO A 149 -6.97 -6.97 -2.21
C PRO A 149 -6.85 -6.13 -0.94
N GLY A 150 -5.88 -5.21 -0.92
CA GLY A 150 -5.82 -4.17 0.10
C GLY A 150 -7.06 -3.25 0.05
N PRO A 151 -7.40 -2.55 1.16
CA PRO A 151 -8.57 -1.68 1.20
C PRO A 151 -8.61 -0.66 0.07
N ARG A 152 -7.50 -0.02 -0.22
CA ARG A 152 -7.34 1.00 -1.28
C ARG A 152 -7.53 0.39 -2.69
N ASP A 153 -6.95 -0.79 -2.93
CA ASP A 153 -7.04 -1.49 -4.21
C ASP A 153 -8.47 -1.94 -4.50
N GLY A 154 -9.16 -2.46 -3.48
CA GLY A 154 -10.56 -2.85 -3.59
C GLY A 154 -11.50 -1.65 -3.77
N LEU A 155 -11.20 -0.49 -3.16
CA LEU A 155 -11.92 0.74 -3.44
C LEU A 155 -11.77 1.15 -4.91
N MET A 156 -10.54 1.15 -5.44
CA MET A 156 -10.27 1.48 -6.85
C MET A 156 -11.02 0.56 -7.80
N THR A 157 -10.95 -0.76 -7.57
CA THR A 157 -11.65 -1.74 -8.42
C THR A 157 -13.17 -1.66 -8.28
N GLY A 158 -13.68 -1.36 -7.08
CA GLY A 158 -15.10 -1.11 -6.84
C GLY A 158 -15.62 0.12 -7.57
N CYS A 159 -14.91 1.24 -7.47
CA CYS A 159 -15.22 2.46 -8.20
C CYS A 159 -15.15 2.25 -9.71
N GLN A 160 -14.11 1.56 -10.21
CA GLN A 160 -13.99 1.22 -11.62
C GLN A 160 -15.22 0.48 -12.13
N ARG A 161 -15.67 -0.54 -11.38
CA ARG A 161 -16.82 -1.36 -11.80
C ARG A 161 -18.13 -0.57 -11.84
N VAL A 162 -18.31 0.39 -10.93
CA VAL A 162 -19.55 1.21 -10.88
C VAL A 162 -19.53 2.33 -11.93
N THR A 163 -18.36 2.95 -12.15
CA THR A 163 -18.21 4.11 -13.04
C THR A 163 -17.90 3.72 -14.48
N ASN A 164 -17.46 2.49 -14.75
CA ASN A 164 -16.89 2.01 -16.02
C ASN A 164 -15.71 2.85 -16.55
N LEU A 165 -15.08 3.65 -15.69
CA LEU A 165 -13.88 4.42 -16.05
C LEU A 165 -12.63 3.52 -16.05
N PRO A 166 -11.61 3.81 -16.86
CA PRO A 166 -10.32 3.15 -16.77
C PRO A 166 -9.72 3.27 -15.35
N ILE A 167 -9.18 2.18 -14.81
CA ILE A 167 -8.66 2.13 -13.45
C ILE A 167 -7.60 3.21 -13.15
N ALA A 168 -6.83 3.60 -14.17
CA ALA A 168 -5.84 4.66 -14.05
C ALA A 168 -6.50 6.01 -13.67
N TRP A 169 -7.63 6.36 -14.27
CA TRP A 169 -8.37 7.59 -13.94
C TRP A 169 -8.99 7.53 -12.55
N VAL A 170 -9.57 6.37 -12.19
CA VAL A 170 -10.11 6.15 -10.83
C VAL A 170 -9.01 6.34 -9.80
N ARG A 171 -7.84 5.74 -10.03
CA ARG A 171 -6.68 5.88 -9.15
C ARG A 171 -6.25 7.33 -9.01
N VAL A 172 -6.02 8.02 -10.12
CA VAL A 172 -5.60 9.43 -10.12
C VAL A 172 -6.59 10.30 -9.37
N PHE A 173 -7.90 10.11 -9.62
CA PHE A 173 -8.95 10.87 -8.94
C PHE A 173 -8.93 10.62 -7.42
N LEU A 174 -8.87 9.38 -6.99
CA LEU A 174 -8.81 9.03 -5.56
C LEU A 174 -7.54 9.57 -4.90
N GLU A 175 -6.37 9.42 -5.54
CA GLU A 175 -5.10 9.92 -5.01
C GLU A 175 -5.11 11.45 -4.90
N ILE A 176 -5.59 12.17 -5.91
CA ILE A 176 -5.72 13.63 -5.84
C ILE A 176 -6.69 14.04 -4.71
N THR A 177 -7.81 13.33 -4.56
CA THR A 177 -8.78 13.63 -3.51
C THR A 177 -8.16 13.49 -2.12
N VAL A 178 -7.50 12.35 -1.83
CA VAL A 178 -6.91 12.14 -0.50
C VAL A 178 -5.72 13.05 -0.22
N ILE A 179 -4.89 13.35 -1.24
CA ILE A 179 -3.80 14.31 -1.13
C ILE A 179 -4.37 15.71 -0.82
N SER A 180 -5.39 16.16 -1.56
CA SER A 180 -5.98 17.48 -1.36
C SER A 180 -6.56 17.64 0.04
N ILE A 181 -7.31 16.65 0.52
CA ILE A 181 -7.86 16.66 1.88
C ILE A 181 -6.73 16.65 2.92
N GLY A 182 -5.77 15.73 2.78
CA GLY A 182 -4.66 15.61 3.73
C GLY A 182 -3.81 16.88 3.79
N TRP A 183 -3.53 17.49 2.64
CA TRP A 183 -2.76 18.72 2.57
C TRP A 183 -3.49 19.93 3.23
N THR A 184 -4.79 20.07 3.01
CA THR A 184 -5.58 21.13 3.68
C THR A 184 -5.63 20.95 5.20
N LEU A 185 -5.40 19.73 5.70
CA LEU A 185 -5.30 19.40 7.11
C LEU A 185 -3.86 19.50 7.66
N GLY A 186 -2.90 19.89 6.83
CA GLY A 186 -1.49 20.09 7.21
C GLY A 186 -0.55 18.92 6.85
N GLY A 187 -1.04 17.90 6.15
CA GLY A 187 -0.22 16.77 5.69
C GLY A 187 0.85 17.22 4.68
N THR A 188 1.99 16.54 4.67
CA THR A 188 3.19 16.94 3.94
C THR A 188 3.20 16.39 2.52
N ILE A 189 3.12 17.30 1.53
CA ILE A 189 3.37 17.00 0.12
C ILE A 189 4.80 17.41 -0.21
N GLY A 190 5.51 16.58 -0.96
CA GLY A 190 6.89 16.90 -1.36
C GLY A 190 7.41 15.98 -2.46
N LEU A 191 8.74 15.97 -2.61
CA LEU A 191 9.38 15.17 -3.65
C LEU A 191 9.11 13.67 -3.46
N ALA A 192 9.04 13.17 -2.21
CA ALA A 192 8.70 11.78 -1.96
C ALA A 192 7.29 11.42 -2.43
N THR A 193 6.33 12.35 -2.38
CA THR A 193 4.97 12.12 -2.92
C THR A 193 5.01 11.87 -4.43
N LEU A 194 5.84 12.62 -5.17
CA LEU A 194 6.05 12.42 -6.60
C LEU A 194 6.81 11.12 -6.88
N ILE A 195 7.89 10.86 -6.15
CA ILE A 195 8.66 9.60 -6.25
C ILE A 195 7.73 8.40 -6.04
N PHE A 196 6.87 8.46 -5.05
CA PHE A 196 5.89 7.39 -4.78
C PHE A 196 4.88 7.27 -5.93
N ALA A 197 4.25 8.37 -6.35
CA ALA A 197 3.20 8.35 -7.38
C ALA A 197 3.69 7.73 -8.70
N PHE A 198 4.92 8.04 -9.11
CA PHE A 198 5.50 7.52 -10.36
C PHE A 198 6.32 6.24 -10.16
N GLY A 199 6.91 6.04 -9.00
CA GLY A 199 7.84 4.94 -8.72
C GLY A 199 7.18 3.66 -8.23
N VAL A 200 6.06 3.74 -7.48
CA VAL A 200 5.43 2.56 -6.88
C VAL A 200 4.93 1.56 -7.93
N GLY A 201 4.34 2.02 -9.04
CA GLY A 201 3.85 1.15 -10.11
C GLY A 201 4.95 0.28 -10.74
N PRO A 202 6.05 0.86 -11.25
CA PRO A 202 7.22 0.11 -11.69
C PRO A 202 7.80 -0.82 -10.63
N ALA A 203 7.88 -0.38 -9.37
CA ALA A 203 8.39 -1.20 -8.26
C ALA A 203 7.51 -2.43 -7.98
N VAL A 204 6.18 -2.28 -7.99
CA VAL A 204 5.22 -3.40 -7.90
C VAL A 204 5.42 -4.39 -9.05
N SER A 205 5.51 -3.88 -10.28
CA SER A 205 5.73 -4.73 -11.46
C SER A 205 7.04 -5.53 -11.35
N THR A 206 8.09 -4.90 -10.83
CA THR A 206 9.38 -5.55 -10.58
C THR A 206 9.25 -6.62 -9.50
N GLY A 207 8.55 -6.33 -8.40
CA GLY A 207 8.26 -7.29 -7.33
C GLY A 207 7.53 -8.53 -7.84
N LEU A 208 6.45 -8.32 -8.59
CA LEU A 208 5.69 -9.40 -9.22
C LEU A 208 6.57 -10.26 -10.13
N PHE A 209 7.41 -9.62 -10.95
CA PHE A 209 8.32 -10.32 -11.86
C PHE A 209 9.36 -11.16 -11.12
N LEU A 210 10.02 -10.60 -10.10
CA LEU A 210 11.05 -11.29 -9.33
C LEU A 210 10.48 -12.53 -8.62
N ILE A 211 9.34 -12.38 -7.95
CA ILE A 211 8.72 -13.48 -7.21
C ILE A 211 8.21 -14.56 -8.16
N ALA A 212 7.59 -14.18 -9.28
CA ALA A 212 7.18 -15.14 -10.30
C ALA A 212 8.37 -15.89 -10.92
N SER A 213 9.54 -15.26 -11.00
CA SER A 213 10.76 -15.90 -11.53
C SER A 213 11.34 -16.93 -10.59
N ILE A 214 11.29 -16.67 -9.27
CA ILE A 214 11.83 -17.55 -8.23
C ILE A 214 10.86 -18.70 -7.92
N SER A 215 9.56 -18.47 -8.05
CA SER A 215 8.50 -19.40 -7.63
C SER A 215 7.78 -20.07 -8.81
N LYS A 216 8.44 -20.23 -9.95
CA LYS A 216 7.84 -20.93 -11.10
C LYS A 216 7.37 -22.33 -10.67
N LYS A 217 6.10 -22.61 -11.01
CA LYS A 217 5.53 -23.97 -10.98
C LYS A 217 6.23 -24.84 -11.98
#